data_318044caf007f00d240147802ae6a9f3
#
_entry.id   318044caf007f00d240147802ae6a9f3
#
_cell.length_a   1.000
_cell.length_b   1.000
_cell.length_c   1.000
_cell.angle_alpha   90.00
_cell.angle_beta   90.00
_cell.angle_gamma   90.00
#
_symmetry.space_group_name_H-M   'P 1'
#
loop_
_entity.id
_entity.type
_entity.pdbx_description
1 polymer ?
#
loop_
_entity_poly.entity_id
_entity_poly.type
_entity_poly.pdbx_seq_one_letter_code
_entity_poly.pdbx_strand_id
1 'polypeptide(L)'
;MSCAWPAEFSAQTDNIAFPDAAETYFLQQIVASAGTRIVLSGLFPDARYASIQVYTPSGVGASLPDYRIAPQPGSLNPWRQQAAPGGRFTVTIRSDPAPGQANTLPMPAGTTSQHPGYLMYRVYLPAGGGGLSAVPVPVLTVEQGGSARTLPACSSHNAPVHPPAVSGSAASAGAGGSGAAAPPPRQLEFFKPPQSTFNNGGLANVDTSYVLAY
;
A
#
# COMPACT_ATOMS: atom_id res chain seq x y z
N MET A 1 -2.75 -17.71 3.79
CA MET A 1 -2.26 -17.16 2.50
C MET A 1 -1.94 -18.33 1.59
N SER A 2 -2.58 -18.41 0.42
CA SER A 2 -2.37 -19.48 -0.56
C SER A 2 -1.34 -19.07 -1.63
N CYS A 3 -1.41 -17.83 -2.11
CA CYS A 3 -0.51 -17.22 -3.09
C CYS A 3 -0.19 -15.77 -2.72
N ALA A 4 0.79 -15.17 -3.37
CA ALA A 4 1.24 -13.80 -3.15
C ALA A 4 0.45 -12.80 -3.99
N TRP A 5 0.05 -11.69 -3.38
CA TRP A 5 -0.58 -10.54 -4.00
C TRP A 5 -1.87 -10.89 -4.79
N PRO A 6 -2.89 -11.44 -4.12
CA PRO A 6 -4.12 -11.88 -4.78
C PRO A 6 -4.97 -10.74 -5.33
N ALA A 7 -4.71 -9.50 -4.93
CA ALA A 7 -5.43 -8.33 -5.44
C ALA A 7 -4.48 -7.28 -6.00
N GLU A 8 -4.84 -6.75 -7.17
CA GLU A 8 -4.20 -5.62 -7.84
C GLU A 8 -5.25 -4.55 -8.10
N PHE A 9 -4.91 -3.30 -7.80
CA PHE A 9 -5.73 -2.13 -8.10
C PHE A 9 -4.92 -1.13 -8.91
N SER A 10 -5.51 -0.69 -9.99
CA SER A 10 -5.00 0.40 -10.82
C SER A 10 -6.20 1.07 -11.50
N ALA A 11 -6.00 2.21 -12.13
CA ALA A 11 -7.06 2.84 -12.92
C ALA A 11 -7.57 1.95 -14.06
N GLN A 12 -6.79 0.94 -14.47
CA GLN A 12 -7.12 0.03 -15.56
C GLN A 12 -7.84 -1.25 -15.08
N THR A 13 -7.66 -1.67 -13.82
CA THR A 13 -8.19 -2.94 -13.32
C THR A 13 -9.43 -2.73 -12.46
N ASP A 14 -9.30 -2.02 -11.35
CA ASP A 14 -10.39 -1.86 -10.41
C ASP A 14 -10.26 -0.50 -9.70
N ASN A 15 -11.17 0.42 -9.99
CA ASN A 15 -11.15 1.78 -9.46
C ASN A 15 -11.77 1.83 -8.05
N ILE A 16 -11.23 1.02 -7.15
CA ILE A 16 -11.59 1.06 -5.73
C ILE A 16 -10.63 2.03 -5.04
N ALA A 17 -11.14 2.90 -4.18
CA ALA A 17 -10.36 3.87 -3.40
C ALA A 17 -9.64 4.96 -4.22
N PHE A 18 -10.19 5.34 -5.37
CA PHE A 18 -9.69 6.43 -6.21
C PHE A 18 -8.20 6.27 -6.57
N PRO A 19 -7.79 5.17 -7.21
CA PRO A 19 -6.43 5.07 -7.68
C PRO A 19 -6.22 6.18 -8.72
N ASP A 20 -5.17 6.96 -8.53
CA ASP A 20 -4.66 7.84 -9.57
C ASP A 20 -4.33 6.96 -10.79
N ALA A 21 -4.55 7.50 -12.00
CA ALA A 21 -4.22 6.79 -13.25
C ALA A 21 -2.74 6.35 -13.33
N ALA A 22 -1.92 6.87 -12.45
CA ALA A 22 -0.49 6.64 -12.36
C ALA A 22 -0.07 5.68 -11.24
N GLU A 23 -1.01 5.14 -10.47
CA GLU A 23 -0.73 4.24 -9.34
C GLU A 23 -1.13 2.80 -9.62
N THR A 24 -0.33 1.88 -9.08
CA THR A 24 -0.66 0.46 -9.00
C THR A 24 -0.46 -0.03 -7.57
N TYR A 25 -1.48 -0.68 -7.01
CA TYR A 25 -1.47 -1.25 -5.68
C TYR A 25 -1.55 -2.77 -5.76
N PHE A 26 -0.69 -3.45 -5.03
CA PHE A 26 -0.76 -4.89 -4.81
C PHE A 26 -1.07 -5.15 -3.35
N LEU A 27 -2.10 -5.94 -3.07
CA LEU A 27 -2.56 -6.22 -1.71
C LEU A 27 -2.45 -7.69 -1.37
N GLN A 28 -2.02 -7.93 -0.12
CA GLN A 28 -1.98 -9.22 0.52
C GLN A 28 -2.73 -9.16 1.84
N GLN A 29 -3.76 -9.99 2.01
CA GLN A 29 -4.41 -10.15 3.30
C GLN A 29 -3.49 -10.83 4.31
N ILE A 30 -3.52 -10.35 5.55
CA ILE A 30 -2.76 -10.89 6.67
C ILE A 30 -3.69 -11.15 7.84
N VAL A 31 -3.63 -12.38 8.35
CA VAL A 31 -4.12 -12.71 9.70
C VAL A 31 -2.89 -13.00 10.54
N ALA A 32 -2.60 -12.11 11.47
CA ALA A 32 -1.42 -12.24 12.33
C ALA A 32 -1.58 -13.42 13.29
N SER A 33 -0.53 -14.20 13.44
CA SER A 33 -0.45 -15.24 14.47
C SER A 33 0.89 -15.16 15.20
N ALA A 34 0.91 -15.64 16.43
CA ALA A 34 2.12 -15.60 17.25
C ALA A 34 3.31 -16.26 16.54
N GLY A 35 4.45 -15.61 16.58
CA GLY A 35 5.69 -16.12 15.96
C GLY A 35 5.70 -16.10 14.44
N THR A 36 4.67 -15.54 13.78
CA THR A 36 4.68 -15.36 12.34
C THR A 36 5.52 -14.16 11.94
N ARG A 37 6.32 -14.32 10.88
CA ARG A 37 7.06 -13.29 10.19
C ARG A 37 6.80 -13.40 8.70
N ILE A 38 6.67 -12.27 8.02
CA ILE A 38 6.55 -12.19 6.57
C ILE A 38 7.78 -11.47 6.05
N VAL A 39 8.47 -12.08 5.12
CA VAL A 39 9.65 -11.52 4.46
C VAL A 39 9.29 -11.18 3.02
N LEU A 40 9.47 -9.91 2.66
CA LEU A 40 9.37 -9.43 1.29
C LEU A 40 10.77 -9.33 0.71
N SER A 41 11.02 -10.01 -0.40
CA SER A 41 12.26 -9.88 -1.16
C SER A 41 11.94 -9.37 -2.56
N GLY A 42 12.51 -8.24 -2.94
CA GLY A 42 12.17 -7.57 -4.18
C GLY A 42 13.32 -6.83 -4.84
N LEU A 43 13.01 -6.25 -5.98
CA LEU A 43 13.85 -5.31 -6.71
C LEU A 43 13.26 -3.92 -6.57
N PHE A 44 14.10 -2.90 -6.42
CA PHE A 44 13.64 -1.52 -6.54
C PHE A 44 13.09 -1.29 -7.94
N PRO A 45 11.80 -0.92 -8.08
CA PRO A 45 11.19 -0.72 -9.39
C PRO A 45 11.73 0.55 -10.05
N ASP A 46 11.64 0.60 -11.36
CA ASP A 46 11.76 1.84 -12.11
C ASP A 46 10.46 2.63 -12.00
N ALA A 47 10.37 3.53 -11.04
CA ALA A 47 9.16 4.26 -10.71
C ALA A 47 9.48 5.60 -10.04
N ARG A 48 8.51 6.50 -10.03
CA ARG A 48 8.65 7.78 -9.31
C ARG A 48 8.65 7.59 -7.79
N TYR A 49 7.87 6.64 -7.29
CA TYR A 49 7.72 6.35 -5.86
C TYR A 49 7.29 4.90 -5.67
N ALA A 50 7.74 4.29 -4.57
CA ALA A 50 7.22 3.02 -4.10
C ALA A 50 7.15 3.00 -2.57
N SER A 51 6.22 2.21 -2.00
CA SER A 51 6.14 2.01 -0.56
C SER A 51 5.59 0.64 -0.21
N ILE A 52 5.94 0.21 0.99
CA ILE A 52 5.35 -0.97 1.64
C ILE A 52 4.58 -0.46 2.85
N GLN A 53 3.29 -0.78 2.92
CA GLN A 53 2.40 -0.28 3.96
C GLN A 53 1.60 -1.40 4.60
N VAL A 54 1.43 -1.34 5.92
CA VAL A 54 0.61 -2.28 6.68
C VAL A 54 -0.67 -1.57 7.11
N TYR A 55 -1.80 -2.21 6.90
CA TYR A 55 -3.11 -1.77 7.40
C TYR A 55 -3.60 -2.74 8.47
N THR A 56 -4.13 -2.18 9.55
CA THR A 56 -4.83 -2.91 10.60
C THR A 56 -6.33 -2.95 10.30
N PRO A 57 -7.12 -3.80 10.95
CA PRO A 57 -8.58 -3.75 10.84
C PRO A 57 -9.19 -2.38 11.20
N SER A 58 -8.49 -1.59 12.00
CA SER A 58 -8.93 -0.24 12.42
C SER A 58 -8.41 0.89 11.52
N GLY A 59 -7.65 0.60 10.47
CA GLY A 59 -7.18 1.60 9.53
C GLY A 59 -5.68 1.53 9.25
N VAL A 60 -5.11 2.69 8.93
CA VAL A 60 -3.72 2.83 8.54
C VAL A 60 -2.77 2.44 9.67
N GLY A 61 -1.84 1.55 9.38
CA GLY A 61 -0.74 1.16 10.26
C GLY A 61 0.58 1.82 9.86
N ALA A 62 1.65 1.03 9.89
CA ALA A 62 3.00 1.51 9.57
C ALA A 62 3.30 1.52 8.08
N SER A 63 4.16 2.43 7.64
CA SER A 63 4.63 2.58 6.27
C SER A 63 6.15 2.64 6.20
N LEU A 64 6.69 2.13 5.09
CA LEU A 64 8.10 2.18 4.74
C LEU A 64 8.22 2.69 3.29
N PRO A 65 8.46 3.99 3.08
CA PRO A 65 8.65 4.55 1.75
C PRO A 65 10.02 4.14 1.16
N ASP A 66 10.10 4.18 -0.15
CA ASP A 66 11.23 3.75 -0.97
C ASP A 66 12.58 4.27 -0.49
N TYR A 67 12.68 5.58 -0.25
CA TYR A 67 13.93 6.21 0.21
C TYR A 67 14.39 5.74 1.59
N ARG A 68 13.52 5.11 2.39
CA ARG A 68 13.86 4.52 3.70
C ARG A 68 14.28 3.06 3.61
N ILE A 69 13.95 2.37 2.51
CA ILE A 69 14.33 0.97 2.34
C ILE A 69 15.84 0.87 2.16
N ALA A 70 16.52 0.19 3.08
CA ALA A 70 17.93 -0.11 2.94
C ALA A 70 18.13 -1.21 1.88
N PRO A 71 19.05 -1.04 0.91
CA PRO A 71 19.33 -2.07 -0.08
C PRO A 71 20.06 -3.24 0.59
N GLN A 72 19.99 -4.42 -0.05
CA GLN A 72 20.84 -5.56 0.31
C GLN A 72 22.33 -5.26 0.02
N PRO A 73 23.26 -5.92 0.69
CA PRO A 73 24.68 -5.79 0.38
C PRO A 73 24.98 -5.96 -1.11
N GLY A 74 25.74 -5.04 -1.67
CA GLY A 74 26.07 -5.02 -3.11
C GLY A 74 24.97 -4.44 -4.01
N SER A 75 23.84 -4.00 -3.45
CA SER A 75 22.78 -3.31 -4.16
C SER A 75 22.70 -1.85 -3.78
N LEU A 76 22.08 -1.03 -4.64
CA LEU A 76 21.88 0.39 -4.43
C LEU A 76 20.38 0.70 -4.40
N ASN A 77 19.98 1.72 -3.62
CA ASN A 77 18.65 2.24 -3.61
C ASN A 77 18.58 3.49 -4.51
N PRO A 78 17.85 3.47 -5.65
CA PRO A 78 17.82 4.57 -6.62
C PRO A 78 17.23 5.87 -6.09
N TRP A 79 16.46 5.83 -5.02
CA TRP A 79 15.92 7.05 -4.37
C TRP A 79 16.86 7.69 -3.34
N ARG A 80 17.95 7.02 -2.97
CA ARG A 80 18.97 7.55 -2.05
C ARG A 80 20.20 8.09 -2.76
N GLN A 81 20.46 7.56 -3.95
CA GLN A 81 21.66 7.89 -4.72
C GLN A 81 21.40 7.65 -6.21
N GLN A 82 22.18 8.27 -7.07
CA GLN A 82 22.08 8.02 -8.49
C GLN A 82 22.49 6.58 -8.82
N ALA A 83 21.48 5.75 -9.09
CA ALA A 83 21.64 4.34 -9.42
C ALA A 83 20.54 3.91 -10.38
N ALA A 84 20.83 2.88 -11.19
CA ALA A 84 19.81 2.22 -11.98
C ALA A 84 18.80 1.49 -11.09
N PRO A 85 17.52 1.37 -11.50
CA PRO A 85 16.57 0.47 -10.84
C PRO A 85 17.04 -0.99 -10.86
N GLY A 86 16.39 -1.86 -10.07
CA GLY A 86 16.71 -3.29 -10.02
C GLY A 86 17.67 -3.71 -8.90
N GLY A 87 18.14 -2.77 -8.06
CA GLY A 87 18.83 -3.13 -6.82
C GLY A 87 17.91 -3.95 -5.90
N ARG A 88 18.49 -4.88 -5.12
CA ARG A 88 17.74 -5.81 -4.27
C ARG A 88 17.45 -5.21 -2.90
N PHE A 89 16.27 -5.52 -2.36
CA PHE A 89 15.92 -5.23 -0.97
C PHE A 89 15.24 -6.42 -0.29
N THR A 90 15.23 -6.39 1.04
CA THR A 90 14.41 -7.28 1.87
C THR A 90 13.75 -6.44 2.97
N VAL A 91 12.45 -6.63 3.16
CA VAL A 91 11.67 -6.02 4.24
C VAL A 91 10.98 -7.12 5.03
N THR A 92 10.94 -6.95 6.34
CA THR A 92 10.34 -7.92 7.28
C THR A 92 9.15 -7.32 7.99
N ILE A 93 8.04 -8.05 8.03
CA ILE A 93 6.84 -7.74 8.82
C ILE A 93 6.83 -8.71 10.00
N ARG A 94 6.82 -8.20 11.24
CA ARG A 94 6.90 -9.05 12.45
C ARG A 94 6.15 -8.43 13.63
N SER A 95 5.76 -9.27 14.61
CA SER A 95 4.95 -8.83 15.76
C SER A 95 5.73 -7.97 16.75
N ASP A 96 7.04 -8.11 16.80
CA ASP A 96 7.94 -7.50 17.78
C ASP A 96 9.14 -6.78 17.13
N PRO A 97 8.91 -5.77 16.26
CA PRO A 97 10.00 -5.04 15.66
C PRO A 97 10.77 -4.26 16.73
N ALA A 98 12.10 -4.37 16.71
CA ALA A 98 12.92 -3.50 17.56
C ALA A 98 12.79 -2.04 17.09
N PRO A 99 12.72 -1.06 18.00
CA PRO A 99 12.70 0.36 17.62
C PRO A 99 13.87 0.72 16.71
N GLY A 100 13.58 1.37 15.59
CA GLY A 100 14.62 1.81 14.64
C GLY A 100 15.24 0.68 13.78
N GLN A 101 14.75 -0.54 13.87
CA GLN A 101 15.24 -1.64 13.03
C GLN A 101 14.95 -1.34 11.55
N ALA A 102 16.01 -1.24 10.76
CA ALA A 102 15.89 -0.98 9.32
C ALA A 102 15.06 -2.07 8.62
N ASN A 103 14.33 -1.68 7.59
CA ASN A 103 13.53 -2.57 6.75
C ASN A 103 12.57 -3.46 7.54
N THR A 104 11.99 -2.95 8.62
CA THR A 104 11.09 -3.72 9.47
C THR A 104 9.82 -2.93 9.76
N LEU A 105 8.69 -3.59 9.56
CA LEU A 105 7.35 -3.07 9.88
C LEU A 105 6.67 -3.98 10.91
N PRO A 106 5.80 -3.42 11.76
CA PRO A 106 5.01 -4.21 12.68
C PRO A 106 3.97 -5.05 11.94
N MET A 107 3.72 -6.25 12.43
CA MET A 107 2.57 -7.07 12.02
C MET A 107 1.27 -6.34 12.39
N PRO A 108 0.23 -6.35 11.54
CA PRO A 108 -1.03 -5.71 11.88
C PRO A 108 -1.66 -6.34 13.11
N ALA A 109 -1.94 -5.54 14.13
CA ALA A 109 -2.58 -6.00 15.36
C ALA A 109 -4.11 -6.14 15.18
N GLY A 110 -4.75 -6.96 16.04
CA GLY A 110 -6.21 -7.10 16.09
C GLY A 110 -6.82 -7.84 14.89
N THR A 111 -6.03 -8.57 14.12
CA THR A 111 -6.51 -9.26 12.92
C THR A 111 -7.21 -10.56 13.27
N THR A 112 -8.26 -10.88 12.53
CA THR A 112 -8.97 -12.17 12.51
C THR A 112 -9.25 -12.57 11.08
N SER A 113 -9.79 -13.77 10.85
CA SER A 113 -10.22 -14.21 9.52
C SER A 113 -11.37 -13.35 8.96
N GLN A 114 -12.22 -12.78 9.82
CA GLN A 114 -13.32 -11.89 9.46
C GLN A 114 -12.85 -10.44 9.31
N HIS A 115 -11.80 -10.06 10.02
CA HIS A 115 -11.23 -8.71 10.01
C HIS A 115 -9.71 -8.80 9.80
N PRO A 116 -9.26 -9.11 8.58
CA PRO A 116 -7.84 -9.22 8.28
C PRO A 116 -7.18 -7.84 8.27
N GLY A 117 -5.88 -7.81 8.48
CA GLY A 117 -5.04 -6.71 8.06
C GLY A 117 -4.62 -6.86 6.61
N TYR A 118 -3.95 -5.84 6.08
CA TYR A 118 -3.44 -5.87 4.73
C TYR A 118 -1.99 -5.39 4.68
N LEU A 119 -1.22 -6.03 3.85
CA LEU A 119 0.06 -5.56 3.36
C LEU A 119 -0.18 -5.00 1.95
N MET A 120 0.25 -3.77 1.72
CA MET A 120 0.17 -3.12 0.42
C MET A 120 1.57 -2.84 -0.09
N TYR A 121 1.84 -3.21 -1.33
CA TYR A 121 2.95 -2.70 -2.11
C TYR A 121 2.38 -1.71 -3.12
N ARG A 122 2.80 -0.46 -2.99
CA ARG A 122 2.34 0.65 -3.82
C ARG A 122 3.45 1.11 -4.73
N VAL A 123 3.14 1.32 -5.99
CA VAL A 123 4.06 1.88 -6.99
C VAL A 123 3.37 3.01 -7.73
N TYR A 124 4.04 4.14 -7.83
CA TYR A 124 3.53 5.34 -8.47
C TYR A 124 4.39 5.70 -9.68
N LEU A 125 3.75 5.98 -10.82
CA LEU A 125 4.40 6.30 -12.10
C LEU A 125 5.51 5.28 -12.45
N PRO A 126 5.20 3.97 -12.56
CA PRO A 126 6.18 3.00 -13.03
C PRO A 126 6.55 3.27 -14.49
N ALA A 127 7.81 3.10 -14.81
CA ALA A 127 8.27 3.13 -16.19
C ALA A 127 7.58 2.02 -17.00
N GLY A 128 7.11 2.33 -18.20
CA GLY A 128 6.38 1.37 -19.04
C GLY A 128 4.91 1.17 -18.69
N GLY A 129 4.35 1.97 -17.77
CA GLY A 129 2.94 1.91 -17.37
C GLY A 129 2.71 1.17 -16.04
N GLY A 130 1.46 0.85 -15.74
CA GLY A 130 1.06 0.16 -14.50
C GLY A 130 0.87 -1.34 -14.67
N GLY A 131 0.58 -2.01 -13.55
CA GLY A 131 0.24 -3.42 -13.48
C GLY A 131 1.43 -4.37 -13.39
N LEU A 132 1.12 -5.66 -13.30
CA LEU A 132 2.11 -6.73 -13.07
C LEU A 132 3.18 -6.85 -14.14
N SER A 133 2.87 -6.46 -15.37
CA SER A 133 3.82 -6.54 -16.48
C SER A 133 4.93 -5.51 -16.42
N ALA A 134 4.70 -4.40 -15.73
CA ALA A 134 5.63 -3.27 -15.63
C ALA A 134 6.33 -3.17 -14.27
N VAL A 135 5.74 -3.76 -13.22
CA VAL A 135 6.21 -3.65 -11.84
C VAL A 135 6.73 -4.98 -11.33
N PRO A 136 8.02 -5.09 -10.95
CA PRO A 136 8.53 -6.28 -10.29
C PRO A 136 7.93 -6.41 -8.89
N VAL A 137 6.98 -7.31 -8.73
CA VAL A 137 6.28 -7.52 -7.45
C VAL A 137 7.17 -8.32 -6.50
N PRO A 138 7.33 -7.90 -5.22
CA PRO A 138 8.16 -8.61 -4.26
C PRO A 138 7.67 -10.04 -3.99
N VAL A 139 8.59 -10.96 -3.83
CA VAL A 139 8.32 -12.33 -3.38
C VAL A 139 8.01 -12.31 -1.90
N LEU A 140 6.96 -13.02 -1.48
CA LEU A 140 6.56 -13.17 -0.09
C LEU A 140 6.95 -14.55 0.45
N THR A 141 7.67 -14.56 1.57
CA THR A 141 7.98 -15.77 2.35
C THR A 141 7.34 -15.63 3.74
N VAL A 142 6.54 -16.60 4.11
CA VAL A 142 5.93 -16.69 5.45
C VAL A 142 6.79 -17.63 6.30
N GLU A 143 7.25 -17.13 7.43
CA GLU A 143 8.05 -17.88 8.40
C GLU A 143 7.23 -18.04 9.69
N GLN A 144 7.10 -19.29 10.17
CA GLN A 144 6.36 -19.61 11.39
C GLN A 144 6.87 -20.93 11.99
N GLY A 145 7.10 -20.95 13.30
CA GLY A 145 7.50 -22.18 14.01
C GLY A 145 8.79 -22.82 13.46
N GLY A 146 9.74 -22.04 12.98
CA GLY A 146 10.99 -22.55 12.40
C GLY A 146 10.89 -23.02 10.95
N SER A 147 9.69 -22.99 10.36
CA SER A 147 9.46 -23.31 8.95
C SER A 147 9.33 -22.03 8.12
N ALA A 148 9.82 -22.07 6.88
CA ALA A 148 9.67 -20.98 5.90
C ALA A 148 8.97 -21.52 4.65
N ARG A 149 7.98 -20.77 4.16
CA ARG A 149 7.23 -21.09 2.94
C ARG A 149 7.13 -19.87 2.04
N THR A 150 7.74 -19.93 0.88
CA THR A 150 7.55 -18.94 -0.17
C THR A 150 6.19 -19.11 -0.82
N LEU A 151 5.43 -18.02 -0.94
CA LEU A 151 4.14 -18.04 -1.60
C LEU A 151 4.34 -18.07 -3.12
N PRO A 152 3.65 -18.96 -3.84
CA PRO A 152 3.63 -18.90 -5.30
C PRO A 152 2.92 -17.62 -5.75
N ALA A 153 3.19 -17.17 -6.97
CA ALA A 153 2.39 -16.11 -7.59
C ALA A 153 0.93 -16.57 -7.72
N CYS A 154 -0.01 -15.65 -7.54
CA CYS A 154 -1.42 -15.94 -7.80
C CYS A 154 -1.66 -16.09 -9.31
N SER A 155 -2.62 -16.94 -9.68
CA SER A 155 -3.05 -17.10 -11.07
C SER A 155 -3.96 -15.95 -11.55
N SER A 156 -4.54 -15.21 -10.60
CA SER A 156 -5.32 -13.99 -10.84
C SER A 156 -5.11 -13.02 -9.69
N HIS A 157 -5.34 -11.73 -9.93
CA HIS A 157 -5.13 -10.65 -8.97
C HIS A 157 -6.41 -9.84 -8.73
N ASN A 158 -7.56 -10.48 -8.83
CA ASN A 158 -8.89 -9.89 -8.67
C ASN A 158 -9.62 -10.36 -7.40
N ALA A 159 -8.88 -10.79 -6.38
CA ALA A 159 -9.48 -11.17 -5.11
C ALA A 159 -10.20 -9.97 -4.46
N PRO A 160 -11.43 -10.16 -3.94
CA PRO A 160 -12.15 -9.08 -3.30
C PRO A 160 -11.39 -8.58 -2.07
N VAL A 161 -11.24 -7.27 -1.98
CA VAL A 161 -10.70 -6.59 -0.81
C VAL A 161 -11.86 -5.93 -0.10
N HIS A 162 -12.02 -6.26 1.17
CA HIS A 162 -12.94 -5.56 2.05
C HIS A 162 -12.14 -4.50 2.80
N PRO A 163 -12.29 -3.20 2.44
CA PRO A 163 -11.63 -2.16 3.20
C PRO A 163 -12.06 -2.27 4.67
N PRO A 164 -11.18 -1.96 5.63
CA PRO A 164 -11.53 -1.99 7.04
C PRO A 164 -12.78 -1.14 7.28
N ALA A 165 -13.77 -1.69 7.96
CA ALA A 165 -14.96 -0.98 8.34
C ALA A 165 -14.57 0.19 9.26
N VAL A 166 -14.61 1.41 8.75
CA VAL A 166 -14.36 2.58 9.57
C VAL A 166 -15.61 2.83 10.39
N SER A 167 -15.57 2.52 11.66
CA SER A 167 -16.60 2.90 12.62
C SER A 167 -16.54 4.41 12.86
N GLY A 168 -17.08 5.16 11.91
CA GLY A 168 -17.23 6.62 11.97
C GLY A 168 -18.51 7.00 11.27
N SER A 169 -19.40 7.66 11.99
CA SER A 169 -20.68 8.17 11.51
C SER A 169 -20.46 8.88 10.17
N ALA A 170 -21.02 8.31 9.11
CA ALA A 170 -21.18 9.02 7.86
C ALA A 170 -22.07 10.25 8.12
N ALA A 171 -21.47 11.43 8.14
CA ALA A 171 -22.21 12.64 7.92
C ALA A 171 -22.79 12.54 6.51
N SER A 172 -24.09 12.29 6.41
CA SER A 172 -24.85 12.29 5.19
C SER A 172 -24.71 13.65 4.52
N ALA A 173 -23.89 13.71 3.46
CA ALA A 173 -23.91 14.83 2.55
C ALA A 173 -25.27 14.79 1.84
N GLY A 174 -26.18 15.66 2.25
CA GLY A 174 -27.49 15.82 1.66
C GLY A 174 -27.36 16.18 0.18
N ALA A 175 -27.87 15.33 -0.68
CA ALA A 175 -28.14 15.66 -2.07
C ALA A 175 -29.29 16.66 -2.13
N GLY A 176 -28.96 17.95 -2.19
CA GLY A 176 -29.88 19.04 -2.47
C GLY A 176 -29.47 19.70 -3.78
N GLY A 177 -29.93 19.14 -4.90
CA GLY A 177 -29.76 19.76 -6.20
C GLY A 177 -30.84 20.81 -6.43
N SER A 178 -30.45 22.02 -6.75
CA SER A 178 -31.24 22.97 -7.55
C SER A 178 -30.29 23.74 -8.44
N GLY A 179 -30.58 23.71 -9.76
CA GLY A 179 -29.78 24.30 -10.78
C GLY A 179 -29.52 25.78 -10.56
N ALA A 180 -28.26 26.11 -10.41
CA ALA A 180 -27.74 27.46 -10.50
C ALA A 180 -26.71 27.50 -11.63
N ALA A 181 -26.71 28.62 -12.37
CA ALA A 181 -25.76 28.87 -13.46
C ALA A 181 -24.33 28.65 -12.98
N ALA A 182 -23.50 28.07 -13.85
CA ALA A 182 -22.10 27.82 -13.57
C ALA A 182 -21.40 29.09 -13.10
N PRO A 183 -20.78 29.11 -11.94
CA PRO A 183 -20.02 30.25 -11.47
C PRO A 183 -18.81 30.53 -12.37
N PRO A 184 -18.33 31.78 -12.42
CA PRO A 184 -17.13 32.10 -13.18
C PRO A 184 -15.95 31.25 -12.69
N PRO A 185 -14.94 31.00 -13.55
CA PRO A 185 -13.76 30.20 -13.17
C PRO A 185 -13.11 30.83 -11.93
N ARG A 186 -13.20 30.10 -10.83
CA ARG A 186 -12.55 30.51 -9.58
C ARG A 186 -11.08 30.16 -9.65
N GLN A 187 -10.26 31.00 -9.06
CA GLN A 187 -8.87 30.70 -8.82
C GLN A 187 -8.80 29.39 -8.00
N LEU A 188 -8.03 28.41 -8.46
CA LEU A 188 -7.87 27.14 -7.77
C LEU A 188 -7.20 27.38 -6.42
N GLU A 189 -7.92 27.12 -5.34
CA GLU A 189 -7.36 27.13 -4.00
C GLU A 189 -6.95 25.71 -3.62
N PHE A 190 -5.67 25.53 -3.35
CA PHE A 190 -5.11 24.27 -2.88
C PHE A 190 -5.10 24.27 -1.36
N PHE A 191 -5.70 23.25 -0.74
CA PHE A 191 -5.60 23.08 0.70
C PHE A 191 -5.18 21.65 1.03
N LYS A 192 -4.51 21.49 2.15
CA LYS A 192 -4.17 20.18 2.70
C LYS A 192 -5.29 19.77 3.66
N PRO A 193 -6.19 18.85 3.28
CA PRO A 193 -7.24 18.41 4.17
C PRO A 193 -6.66 17.68 5.39
N PRO A 194 -7.34 17.70 6.53
CA PRO A 194 -6.92 16.92 7.69
C PRO A 194 -6.90 15.43 7.33
N GLN A 195 -5.93 14.71 7.88
CA GLN A 195 -5.73 13.27 7.64
C GLN A 195 -7.02 12.46 7.89
N SER A 196 -7.85 12.88 8.84
CA SER A 196 -9.15 12.27 9.13
C SER A 196 -10.14 12.31 7.97
N THR A 197 -9.99 13.22 7.02
CA THR A 197 -10.89 13.34 5.86
C THR A 197 -10.77 12.14 4.93
N PHE A 198 -9.61 11.46 4.92
CA PHE A 198 -9.34 10.29 4.08
C PHE A 198 -9.59 8.95 4.79
N ASN A 199 -9.95 8.97 6.08
CA ASN A 199 -10.18 7.75 6.85
C ASN A 199 -11.55 7.10 6.58
N ASN A 200 -12.35 7.65 5.69
CA ASN A 200 -13.69 7.13 5.36
C ASN A 200 -13.64 6.04 4.28
N GLY A 201 -12.95 4.93 4.58
CA GLY A 201 -12.95 3.74 3.73
C GLY A 201 -11.88 3.72 2.62
N GLY A 202 -11.03 4.73 2.54
CA GLY A 202 -9.89 4.75 1.62
C GLY A 202 -8.63 4.13 2.23
N LEU A 203 -7.80 3.54 1.40
CA LEU A 203 -6.46 3.06 1.77
C LEU A 203 -5.48 4.26 1.75
N ALA A 204 -5.57 5.12 2.77
CA ALA A 204 -4.74 6.32 2.86
C ALA A 204 -3.24 6.00 2.89
N ASN A 205 -2.45 6.82 2.20
CA ASN A 205 -1.00 6.75 2.26
C ASN A 205 -0.48 7.79 3.27
N VAL A 206 0.11 7.33 4.36
CA VAL A 206 0.64 8.20 5.42
C VAL A 206 1.84 9.03 4.97
N ASP A 207 2.53 8.61 3.91
CA ASP A 207 3.72 9.28 3.39
C ASP A 207 3.40 10.34 2.32
N THR A 208 2.13 10.44 1.91
CA THR A 208 1.69 11.36 0.87
C THR A 208 0.81 12.45 1.45
N SER A 209 1.11 13.69 1.11
CA SER A 209 0.23 14.83 1.37
C SER A 209 -0.68 15.02 0.16
N TYR A 210 -1.97 14.86 0.37
CA TYR A 210 -2.97 15.14 -0.66
C TYR A 210 -3.26 16.64 -0.71
N VAL A 211 -3.31 17.17 -1.91
CA VAL A 211 -3.74 18.54 -2.18
C VAL A 211 -4.98 18.44 -3.06
N LEU A 212 -6.10 18.94 -2.54
CA LEU A 212 -7.35 19.01 -3.30
C LEU A 212 -7.51 20.40 -3.89
N ALA A 213 -7.95 20.47 -5.13
CA ALA A 213 -8.33 21.70 -5.82
C ALA A 213 -9.86 21.73 -5.95
N TYR A 214 -10.48 22.89 -5.64
CA TYR A 214 -11.90 23.16 -5.82
C TYR A 214 -12.13 24.28 -6.83
#